data_9f1dc45162215dd9e6c1acd0246ae2ff
#
_entry.id   9f1dc45162215dd9e6c1acd0246ae2ff
#
_cell.length_a   1.000
_cell.length_b   1.000
_cell.length_c   1.000
_cell.angle_alpha   90.00
_cell.angle_beta   90.00
_cell.angle_gamma   90.00
#
_symmetry.space_group_name_H-M   'P 1'
#
loop_
_entity.id
_entity.type
_entity.pdbx_description
1 polymer ?
#
loop_
_entity_poly.entity_id
_entity_poly.type
_entity_poly.pdbx_seq_one_letter_code
_entity_poly.pdbx_strand_id
1 'polypeptide(L)'
;MTLTVPRHDEFRFPGWGLLKGLWVTGVHFLRTYFLRNQRIPGQALFPGGRYGLFTVQYPEEQAPIPDRYRGLPILLYDDATGAELCTACMSCARACPVGIIHIEQGTDATGKKIPYASSFTIEYDVCLNCGLCMEACAFGSIVLDHNLKTARTRREDFRMTKEKLLRPISYYEKIAPSVWAEMREEALKRLAGTIGRRPPEVGRVPRKKVEG
;
A
#
# COMPACT_ATOMS: atom_id res chain seq x y z
N MET A 1 -7.44 -34.06 10.69
CA MET A 1 -8.57 -33.36 11.35
C MET A 1 -9.61 -33.06 10.30
N THR A 2 -10.61 -33.92 10.16
CA THR A 2 -11.73 -33.77 9.21
C THR A 2 -12.74 -32.80 9.82
N LEU A 3 -12.85 -31.61 9.24
CA LEU A 3 -13.89 -30.65 9.59
C LEU A 3 -15.25 -31.24 9.13
N THR A 4 -15.98 -31.86 10.03
CA THR A 4 -17.37 -32.23 9.81
C THR A 4 -18.21 -30.96 9.90
N VAL A 5 -18.64 -30.46 8.74
CA VAL A 5 -19.67 -29.42 8.67
C VAL A 5 -20.98 -30.03 9.19
N PRO A 6 -21.61 -29.47 10.24
CA PRO A 6 -22.88 -29.98 10.72
C PRO A 6 -23.94 -29.84 9.61
N ARG A 7 -24.47 -30.94 9.14
CA ARG A 7 -25.62 -30.96 8.25
C ARG A 7 -26.83 -30.56 9.07
N HIS A 8 -27.40 -29.38 8.79
CA HIS A 8 -28.69 -28.98 9.33
C HIS A 8 -29.81 -29.81 8.68
N ASP A 9 -30.06 -31.02 9.19
CA ASP A 9 -31.08 -31.94 8.70
C ASP A 9 -32.45 -31.68 9.32
N GLU A 10 -32.83 -30.45 9.58
CA GLU A 10 -34.15 -30.12 10.11
C GLU A 10 -34.93 -29.19 9.19
N PHE A 11 -35.15 -29.59 7.94
CA PHE A 11 -36.18 -28.98 7.14
C PHE A 11 -37.46 -29.85 7.14
N ARG A 12 -38.32 -29.58 8.13
CA ARG A 12 -39.59 -30.33 8.33
C ARG A 12 -40.67 -29.97 7.31
N PHE A 13 -40.47 -28.91 6.50
CA PHE A 13 -41.38 -28.50 5.43
C PHE A 13 -40.62 -28.16 4.15
N PRO A 14 -41.00 -28.74 3.00
CA PRO A 14 -40.46 -28.33 1.71
C PRO A 14 -40.85 -26.87 1.45
N GLY A 15 -39.84 -26.00 1.25
CA GLY A 15 -40.04 -24.57 1.06
C GLY A 15 -39.65 -23.65 2.26
N TRP A 16 -39.45 -24.19 3.46
CA TRP A 16 -39.04 -23.39 4.61
C TRP A 16 -37.70 -22.65 4.40
N GLY A 17 -36.76 -23.30 3.72
CA GLY A 17 -35.48 -22.66 3.33
C GLY A 17 -35.68 -21.50 2.39
N LEU A 18 -36.62 -21.57 1.46
CA LEU A 18 -36.96 -20.50 0.53
C LEU A 18 -37.56 -19.30 1.29
N LEU A 19 -38.51 -19.56 2.18
CA LEU A 19 -39.10 -18.50 3.03
C LEU A 19 -38.08 -17.81 3.91
N LYS A 20 -37.17 -18.56 4.52
CA LYS A 20 -36.06 -18.01 5.31
C LYS A 20 -35.10 -17.17 4.46
N GLY A 21 -34.77 -17.61 3.25
CA GLY A 21 -33.96 -16.85 2.30
C GLY A 21 -34.64 -15.54 1.90
N LEU A 22 -35.93 -15.59 1.54
CA LEU A 22 -36.74 -14.40 1.20
C LEU A 22 -36.86 -13.43 2.40
N TRP A 23 -37.02 -13.96 3.59
CA TRP A 23 -37.03 -13.15 4.81
C TRP A 23 -35.72 -12.41 5.02
N VAL A 24 -34.59 -13.09 4.90
CA VAL A 24 -33.25 -12.48 5.04
C VAL A 24 -33.03 -11.40 3.99
N THR A 25 -33.34 -11.68 2.72
CA THR A 25 -33.21 -10.67 1.65
C THR A 25 -34.17 -9.50 1.84
N GLY A 26 -35.41 -9.75 2.28
CA GLY A 26 -36.38 -8.72 2.62
C GLY A 26 -35.93 -7.82 3.76
N VAL A 27 -35.35 -8.41 4.81
CA VAL A 27 -34.77 -7.63 5.93
C VAL A 27 -33.59 -6.78 5.45
N HIS A 28 -32.72 -7.31 4.61
CA HIS A 28 -31.61 -6.51 4.05
C HIS A 28 -32.11 -5.40 3.15
N PHE A 29 -33.13 -5.65 2.33
CA PHE A 29 -33.77 -4.64 1.50
C PHE A 29 -34.35 -3.49 2.35
N LEU A 30 -35.13 -3.82 3.38
CA LEU A 30 -35.69 -2.83 4.29
C LEU A 30 -34.60 -2.06 5.05
N ARG A 31 -33.55 -2.73 5.50
CA ARG A 31 -32.40 -2.09 6.13
C ARG A 31 -31.71 -1.10 5.20
N THR A 32 -31.60 -1.40 3.91
CA THR A 32 -31.01 -0.50 2.92
C THR A 32 -31.81 0.80 2.80
N TYR A 33 -33.13 0.74 2.95
CA TYR A 33 -34.00 1.92 2.88
C TYR A 33 -34.05 2.73 4.20
N PHE A 34 -34.24 2.03 5.33
CA PHE A 34 -34.54 2.68 6.60
C PHE A 34 -33.32 2.94 7.48
N LEU A 35 -32.26 2.15 7.36
CA LEU A 35 -31.05 2.27 8.19
C LEU A 35 -29.93 3.01 7.46
N ARG A 36 -30.25 4.13 6.87
CA ARG A 36 -29.34 5.01 6.12
C ARG A 36 -28.12 5.50 6.91
N ASN A 37 -28.02 5.20 8.22
CA ASN A 37 -27.00 5.76 9.10
C ASN A 37 -26.30 4.74 10.02
N GLN A 38 -26.44 3.45 9.81
CA GLN A 38 -25.65 2.47 10.60
C GLN A 38 -24.26 2.29 10.01
N ARG A 39 -23.27 2.80 10.75
CA ARG A 39 -21.87 2.52 10.48
C ARG A 39 -21.59 1.05 10.76
N ILE A 40 -21.34 0.27 9.73
CA ILE A 40 -20.76 -1.06 9.90
C ILE A 40 -19.28 -0.84 10.26
N PRO A 41 -18.81 -1.34 11.42
CA PRO A 41 -17.41 -1.22 11.80
C PRO A 41 -16.52 -1.74 10.67
N GLY A 42 -15.58 -0.92 10.19
CA GLY A 42 -14.70 -1.25 9.07
C GLY A 42 -15.15 -0.81 7.67
N GLN A 43 -16.36 -0.29 7.50
CA GLN A 43 -16.86 0.20 6.20
C GLN A 43 -17.17 1.71 6.17
N ALA A 44 -16.43 2.51 6.91
CA ALA A 44 -16.49 3.97 6.75
C ALA A 44 -15.75 4.40 5.47
N LEU A 45 -16.23 3.94 4.31
CA LEU A 45 -15.63 4.28 3.02
C LEU A 45 -15.92 5.72 2.59
N PHE A 46 -16.90 6.40 3.22
CA PHE A 46 -17.25 7.78 2.85
C PHE A 46 -17.41 8.67 4.07
N PRO A 47 -16.85 9.89 4.04
CA PRO A 47 -17.16 10.91 5.03
C PRO A 47 -18.66 11.22 4.95
N GLY A 48 -19.40 10.91 6.03
CA GLY A 48 -20.86 11.11 6.07
C GLY A 48 -21.70 9.84 6.10
N GLY A 49 -21.08 8.64 6.12
CA GLY A 49 -21.77 7.37 6.39
C GLY A 49 -22.92 7.06 5.44
N ARG A 50 -22.76 7.32 4.14
CA ARG A 50 -23.78 6.95 3.15
C ARG A 50 -23.73 5.46 2.89
N TYR A 51 -24.75 4.79 3.34
CA TYR A 51 -25.02 3.38 3.05
C TYR A 51 -26.31 3.29 2.23
N GLY A 52 -26.41 2.26 1.39
CA GLY A 52 -27.63 1.98 0.65
C GLY A 52 -27.52 2.30 -0.83
N LEU A 53 -28.60 2.80 -1.40
CA LEU A 53 -28.73 3.10 -2.83
C LEU A 53 -28.02 4.44 -3.17
N PHE A 54 -26.71 4.38 -3.38
CA PHE A 54 -25.98 5.52 -3.92
C PHE A 54 -24.87 5.04 -4.86
N THR A 55 -24.48 5.90 -5.77
CA THR A 55 -23.39 5.68 -6.71
C THR A 55 -22.33 6.75 -6.51
N VAL A 56 -21.07 6.42 -6.80
CA VAL A 56 -19.99 7.38 -6.90
C VAL A 56 -19.91 7.83 -8.35
N GLN A 57 -19.99 9.12 -8.59
CA GLN A 57 -19.94 9.67 -9.94
C GLN A 57 -18.48 9.87 -10.36
N TYR A 58 -17.84 8.79 -10.74
CA TYR A 58 -16.49 8.83 -11.30
C TYR A 58 -16.54 9.44 -12.73
N PRO A 59 -15.63 10.36 -13.11
CA PRO A 59 -14.40 10.76 -12.40
C PRO A 59 -14.55 11.96 -11.45
N GLU A 60 -15.71 12.61 -11.37
CA GLU A 60 -15.93 13.82 -10.57
C GLU A 60 -15.83 13.54 -9.07
N GLU A 61 -16.36 12.38 -8.65
CA GLU A 61 -16.23 11.88 -7.29
C GLU A 61 -15.36 10.64 -7.27
N GLN A 62 -14.50 10.52 -6.27
CA GLN A 62 -13.66 9.33 -6.04
C GLN A 62 -13.94 8.77 -4.65
N ALA A 63 -14.04 7.45 -4.57
CA ALA A 63 -14.16 6.78 -3.28
C ALA A 63 -12.88 7.03 -2.45
N PRO A 64 -13.00 7.38 -1.15
CA PRO A 64 -11.85 7.53 -0.29
C PRO A 64 -11.12 6.18 -0.15
N ILE A 65 -9.81 6.23 -0.31
CA ILE A 65 -8.96 5.05 -0.20
C ILE A 65 -8.58 4.88 1.28
N PRO A 66 -8.73 3.68 1.86
CA PRO A 66 -8.32 3.44 3.24
C PRO A 66 -6.80 3.49 3.38
N ASP A 67 -6.30 3.94 4.55
CA ASP A 67 -4.86 4.11 4.83
C ASP A 67 -4.03 2.84 4.55
N ARG A 68 -4.61 1.65 4.79
CA ARG A 68 -3.95 0.35 4.57
C ARG A 68 -4.22 -0.23 3.17
N TYR A 69 -4.48 0.64 2.20
CA TYR A 69 -4.65 0.20 0.81
C TYR A 69 -3.35 -0.37 0.25
N ARG A 70 -3.46 -1.49 -0.47
CA ARG A 70 -2.31 -2.16 -1.11
C ARG A 70 -2.21 -1.76 -2.58
N GLY A 71 -1.65 -0.58 -2.83
CA GLY A 71 -1.33 -0.12 -4.18
C GLY A 71 0.06 -0.53 -4.63
N LEU A 72 0.62 0.21 -5.58
CA LEU A 72 1.95 -0.06 -6.11
C LEU A 72 3.06 0.43 -5.16
N PRO A 73 4.17 -0.30 -5.03
CA PRO A 73 5.24 0.07 -4.12
C PRO A 73 6.01 1.30 -4.58
N ILE A 74 6.28 2.21 -3.65
CA ILE A 74 7.11 3.40 -3.84
C ILE A 74 8.23 3.44 -2.81
N LEU A 75 9.24 4.27 -3.03
CA LEU A 75 10.36 4.50 -2.11
C LEU A 75 10.25 5.85 -1.42
N LEU A 76 10.58 5.89 -0.14
CA LEU A 76 10.57 7.12 0.65
C LEU A 76 11.97 7.73 0.80
N TYR A 77 12.00 9.07 0.81
CA TYR A 77 13.14 9.87 1.24
C TYR A 77 12.73 10.92 2.26
N ASP A 78 13.65 11.32 3.12
CA ASP A 78 13.42 12.33 4.14
C ASP A 78 13.41 13.75 3.54
N ASP A 79 12.35 14.50 3.78
CA ASP A 79 12.16 15.85 3.26
C ASP A 79 13.20 16.84 3.80
N ALA A 80 13.62 16.67 5.06
CA ALA A 80 14.51 17.61 5.72
C ALA A 80 15.95 17.48 5.21
N THR A 81 16.44 16.24 5.09
CA THR A 81 17.83 15.95 4.72
C THR A 81 17.99 15.57 3.25
N GLY A 82 16.90 15.22 2.57
CA GLY A 82 16.90 14.64 1.23
C GLY A 82 17.44 13.21 1.19
N ALA A 83 17.66 12.59 2.35
CA ALA A 83 18.26 11.27 2.44
C ALA A 83 17.25 10.15 2.10
N GLU A 84 17.66 9.25 1.24
CA GLU A 84 16.86 8.05 0.93
C GLU A 84 16.85 7.09 2.11
N LEU A 85 15.69 6.52 2.44
CA LEU A 85 15.59 5.54 3.54
C LEU A 85 16.14 4.15 3.13
N CYS A 86 16.20 3.87 1.84
CA CYS A 86 16.65 2.58 1.33
C CYS A 86 18.15 2.36 1.58
N THR A 87 18.48 1.19 2.14
CA THR A 87 19.86 0.75 2.47
C THR A 87 20.37 -0.33 1.55
N ALA A 88 19.60 -0.72 0.52
CA ALA A 88 19.91 -1.83 -0.39
C ALA A 88 20.14 -3.18 0.33
N CYS A 89 19.41 -3.46 1.41
CA CYS A 89 19.53 -4.72 2.16
C CYS A 89 18.92 -5.94 1.43
N MET A 90 18.24 -5.72 0.29
CA MET A 90 17.62 -6.74 -0.57
C MET A 90 16.49 -7.56 0.10
N SER A 91 16.03 -7.20 1.30
CA SER A 91 14.97 -7.94 1.99
C SER A 91 13.64 -7.93 1.20
N CYS A 92 13.27 -6.79 0.61
CA CYS A 92 12.09 -6.67 -0.24
C CYS A 92 12.19 -7.48 -1.53
N ALA A 93 13.38 -7.57 -2.13
CA ALA A 93 13.61 -8.38 -3.34
C ALA A 93 13.46 -9.87 -3.04
N ARG A 94 13.99 -10.34 -1.90
CA ARG A 94 13.84 -11.74 -1.45
C ARG A 94 12.42 -12.09 -1.03
N ALA A 95 11.67 -11.14 -0.48
CA ALA A 95 10.29 -11.34 -0.07
C ALA A 95 9.30 -11.30 -1.25
N CYS A 96 9.72 -10.81 -2.41
CA CYS A 96 8.85 -10.70 -3.57
C CYS A 96 8.61 -12.08 -4.20
N PRO A 97 7.36 -12.60 -4.23
CA PRO A 97 7.07 -13.94 -4.76
C PRO A 97 7.26 -14.03 -6.28
N VAL A 98 7.19 -12.90 -6.98
CA VAL A 98 7.35 -12.82 -8.45
C VAL A 98 8.77 -12.44 -8.85
N GLY A 99 9.60 -11.93 -7.92
CA GLY A 99 10.99 -11.57 -8.20
C GLY A 99 11.19 -10.33 -9.06
N ILE A 100 10.27 -9.37 -9.02
CA ILE A 100 10.25 -8.18 -9.88
C ILE A 100 11.06 -6.98 -9.36
N ILE A 101 11.70 -7.12 -8.20
CA ILE A 101 12.46 -6.05 -7.56
C ILE A 101 13.94 -6.31 -7.77
N HIS A 102 14.59 -5.45 -8.55
CA HIS A 102 16.01 -5.52 -8.84
C HIS A 102 16.74 -4.39 -8.14
N ILE A 103 17.75 -4.73 -7.35
CA ILE A 103 18.49 -3.78 -6.52
C ILE A 103 19.99 -4.02 -6.73
N GLU A 104 20.71 -2.95 -7.01
CA GLU A 104 22.17 -2.96 -7.02
C GLU A 104 22.68 -2.12 -5.85
N GLN A 105 23.56 -2.70 -5.06
CA GLN A 105 24.16 -1.99 -3.94
C GLN A 105 25.29 -1.12 -4.42
N GLY A 106 25.31 0.13 -3.96
CA GLY A 106 26.40 1.06 -4.26
C GLY A 106 27.73 0.64 -3.63
N THR A 107 28.81 1.02 -4.29
CA THR A 107 30.19 0.82 -3.81
C THR A 107 30.86 2.18 -3.66
N ASP A 108 31.73 2.31 -2.68
CA ASP A 108 32.59 3.48 -2.50
C ASP A 108 33.76 3.46 -3.49
N ALA A 109 34.51 4.54 -3.58
CA ALA A 109 35.72 4.66 -4.40
C ALA A 109 36.78 3.58 -4.12
N THR A 110 36.74 3.00 -2.92
CA THR A 110 37.59 1.86 -2.50
C THR A 110 37.04 0.48 -2.86
N GLY A 111 35.88 0.40 -3.54
CA GLY A 111 35.20 -0.86 -3.86
C GLY A 111 34.41 -1.49 -2.70
N LYS A 112 34.35 -0.83 -1.56
CA LYS A 112 33.59 -1.29 -0.40
C LYS A 112 32.11 -1.01 -0.58
N LYS A 113 31.24 -1.98 -0.27
CA LYS A 113 29.79 -1.83 -0.31
C LYS A 113 29.31 -0.83 0.74
N ILE A 114 28.48 0.12 0.31
CA ILE A 114 27.86 1.13 1.16
C ILE A 114 26.36 0.84 1.30
N PRO A 115 25.70 1.23 2.41
CA PRO A 115 24.26 1.02 2.62
C PRO A 115 23.41 1.98 1.80
N TYR A 116 23.44 1.81 0.49
CA TYR A 116 22.77 2.65 -0.51
C TYR A 116 22.47 1.82 -1.76
N ALA A 117 21.32 2.08 -2.39
CA ALA A 117 20.99 1.48 -3.67
C ALA A 117 21.48 2.38 -4.82
N SER A 118 22.47 1.93 -5.58
CA SER A 118 22.90 2.61 -6.81
C SER A 118 21.82 2.53 -7.88
N SER A 119 21.19 1.36 -8.01
CA SER A 119 20.05 1.12 -8.88
C SER A 119 18.93 0.42 -8.11
N PHE A 120 17.69 0.81 -8.39
CA PHE A 120 16.50 0.18 -7.85
C PHE A 120 15.41 0.20 -8.93
N THR A 121 14.97 -0.97 -9.33
CA THR A 121 13.97 -1.09 -10.40
C THR A 121 12.87 -2.06 -9.97
N ILE A 122 11.62 -1.69 -10.26
CA ILE A 122 10.44 -2.55 -10.06
C ILE A 122 9.68 -2.64 -11.38
N GLU A 123 9.26 -3.83 -11.74
CA GLU A 123 8.38 -4.09 -12.88
C GLU A 123 6.93 -4.11 -12.41
N TYR A 124 6.21 -3.00 -12.59
CA TYR A 124 4.83 -2.84 -12.09
C TYR A 124 3.81 -3.68 -12.85
N ASP A 125 4.09 -4.03 -14.11
CA ASP A 125 3.19 -4.77 -15.00
C ASP A 125 2.85 -6.19 -14.50
N VAL A 126 3.73 -6.80 -13.70
CA VAL A 126 3.53 -8.12 -13.10
C VAL A 126 3.44 -8.09 -11.57
N CYS A 127 3.32 -6.90 -10.98
CA CYS A 127 3.19 -6.73 -9.54
C CYS A 127 1.84 -7.26 -9.04
N LEU A 128 1.85 -8.13 -8.03
CA LEU A 128 0.65 -8.69 -7.41
C LEU A 128 0.00 -7.78 -6.35
N ASN A 129 0.58 -6.62 -6.05
CA ASN A 129 0.15 -5.70 -4.99
C ASN A 129 -0.04 -6.39 -3.62
N CYS A 130 0.73 -7.45 -3.36
CA CYS A 130 0.61 -8.28 -2.16
C CYS A 130 1.09 -7.58 -0.87
N GLY A 131 1.97 -6.57 -0.98
CA GLY A 131 2.49 -5.80 0.15
C GLY A 131 3.64 -6.45 0.92
N LEU A 132 4.07 -7.68 0.59
CA LEU A 132 5.15 -8.37 1.30
C LEU A 132 6.48 -7.60 1.28
N CYS A 133 6.75 -6.82 0.23
CA CYS A 133 7.94 -5.97 0.15
C CYS A 133 7.95 -4.87 1.21
N MET A 134 6.79 -4.30 1.54
CA MET A 134 6.64 -3.33 2.63
C MET A 134 6.83 -3.99 3.99
N GLU A 135 6.19 -5.13 4.23
CA GLU A 135 6.28 -5.88 5.49
C GLU A 135 7.72 -6.38 5.76
N ALA A 136 8.46 -6.76 4.72
CA ALA A 136 9.85 -7.19 4.82
C ALA A 136 10.86 -6.04 5.01
N CYS A 137 10.44 -4.79 4.82
CA CYS A 137 11.34 -3.65 4.88
C CYS A 137 11.54 -3.16 6.30
N ALA A 138 12.66 -3.53 6.91
CA ALA A 138 13.02 -3.10 8.26
C ALA A 138 13.23 -1.57 8.40
N PHE A 139 13.43 -0.84 7.31
CA PHE A 139 13.74 0.59 7.30
C PHE A 139 12.54 1.48 6.95
N GLY A 140 11.37 0.89 6.68
CA GLY A 140 10.20 1.63 6.22
C GLY A 140 10.43 2.43 4.92
N SER A 141 11.41 2.00 4.11
CA SER A 141 11.79 2.73 2.91
C SER A 141 10.89 2.43 1.71
N ILE A 142 10.29 1.24 1.65
CA ILE A 142 9.33 0.84 0.62
C ILE A 142 7.94 0.78 1.24
N VAL A 143 7.01 1.51 0.67
CA VAL A 143 5.62 1.63 1.11
C VAL A 143 4.69 1.52 -0.08
N LEU A 144 3.39 1.38 0.16
CA LEU A 144 2.38 1.22 -0.89
C LEU A 144 1.65 2.54 -1.15
N ASP A 145 1.62 2.95 -2.41
CA ASP A 145 0.98 4.19 -2.86
C ASP A 145 -0.54 4.03 -2.98
N HIS A 146 -1.27 5.13 -2.91
CA HIS A 146 -2.71 5.20 -3.16
C HIS A 146 -3.05 5.65 -4.59
N ASN A 147 -2.06 5.77 -5.47
CA ASN A 147 -2.29 6.15 -6.85
C ASN A 147 -2.88 5.00 -7.67
N LEU A 148 -4.17 5.11 -8.03
CA LEU A 148 -4.89 4.14 -8.84
C LEU A 148 -4.72 4.39 -10.36
N LYS A 149 -4.24 5.58 -10.74
CA LYS A 149 -4.14 6.00 -12.15
C LYS A 149 -2.80 5.56 -12.75
N THR A 150 -2.66 4.28 -12.99
CA THR A 150 -1.39 3.68 -13.46
C THR A 150 -1.42 3.22 -14.92
N ALA A 151 -2.49 3.53 -15.67
CA ALA A 151 -2.57 3.15 -17.08
C ALA A 151 -1.41 3.72 -17.91
N ARG A 152 -0.83 2.88 -18.77
CA ARG A 152 0.27 3.21 -19.69
C ARG A 152 -0.03 2.63 -21.06
N THR A 153 0.53 3.22 -22.10
CA THR A 153 0.36 2.77 -23.48
C THR A 153 1.38 1.70 -23.91
N ARG A 154 2.51 1.65 -23.21
CA ARG A 154 3.59 0.69 -23.50
C ARG A 154 3.96 -0.07 -22.22
N ARG A 155 4.35 -1.33 -22.37
CA ARG A 155 4.76 -2.19 -21.26
C ARG A 155 6.05 -1.69 -20.60
N GLU A 156 6.98 -1.18 -21.37
CA GLU A 156 8.26 -0.65 -20.88
C GLU A 156 8.08 0.51 -19.88
N ASP A 157 6.98 1.26 -20.00
CA ASP A 157 6.67 2.38 -19.12
C ASP A 157 6.30 1.93 -17.69
N PHE A 158 5.99 0.64 -17.50
CA PHE A 158 5.77 0.04 -16.18
C PHE A 158 7.07 -0.34 -15.47
N ARG A 159 8.21 -0.29 -16.15
CA ARG A 159 9.51 -0.41 -15.50
C ARG A 159 9.83 0.88 -14.76
N MET A 160 9.65 0.84 -13.45
CA MET A 160 9.85 1.99 -12.57
C MET A 160 11.28 2.00 -12.05
N THR A 161 12.03 3.01 -12.48
CA THR A 161 13.38 3.27 -11.98
C THR A 161 13.32 3.95 -10.61
N LYS A 162 14.39 3.90 -9.85
CA LYS A 162 14.54 4.51 -8.54
C LYS A 162 14.03 5.96 -8.49
N GLU A 163 14.38 6.77 -9.48
CA GLU A 163 13.99 8.18 -9.53
C GLU A 163 12.48 8.37 -9.65
N LYS A 164 11.81 7.49 -10.40
CA LYS A 164 10.35 7.50 -10.54
C LYS A 164 9.63 6.99 -9.29
N LEU A 165 10.29 6.14 -8.51
CA LEU A 165 9.75 5.55 -7.29
C LEU A 165 9.84 6.48 -6.07
N LEU A 166 10.83 7.37 -6.03
CA LEU A 166 11.10 8.22 -4.88
C LEU A 166 9.98 9.23 -4.64
N ARG A 167 9.46 9.22 -3.40
CA ARG A 167 8.46 10.17 -2.88
C ARG A 167 8.90 10.70 -1.52
N PRO A 168 8.56 11.95 -1.19
CA PRO A 168 8.85 12.51 0.13
C PRO A 168 8.00 11.83 1.22
N ILE A 169 8.52 11.79 2.43
CA ILE A 169 7.78 11.28 3.60
C ILE A 169 6.48 12.07 3.80
N SER A 170 6.51 13.39 3.63
CA SER A 170 5.33 14.26 3.75
C SER A 170 4.17 13.87 2.81
N TYR A 171 4.48 13.32 1.64
CA TYR A 171 3.48 12.78 0.75
C TYR A 171 2.80 11.55 1.37
N TYR A 172 3.60 10.60 1.89
CA TYR A 172 3.06 9.36 2.47
C TYR A 172 2.27 9.62 3.75
N GLU A 173 2.72 10.57 4.57
CA GLU A 173 2.02 11.00 5.78
C GLU A 173 0.61 11.55 5.48
N LYS A 174 0.42 12.19 4.32
CA LYS A 174 -0.90 12.69 3.88
C LYS A 174 -1.84 11.58 3.42
N ILE A 175 -1.34 10.56 2.73
CA ILE A 175 -2.18 9.50 2.14
C ILE A 175 -2.45 8.36 3.11
N ALA A 176 -1.53 8.06 4.04
CA ALA A 176 -1.62 6.95 4.98
C ALA A 176 -1.12 7.36 6.39
N PRO A 177 -1.79 8.32 7.07
CA PRO A 177 -1.32 8.86 8.34
C PRO A 177 -1.21 7.82 9.46
N SER A 178 -2.18 6.88 9.55
CA SER A 178 -2.17 5.85 10.58
C SER A 178 -1.02 4.85 10.41
N VAL A 179 -0.76 4.45 9.18
CA VAL A 179 0.34 3.51 8.85
C VAL A 179 1.69 4.17 9.09
N TRP A 180 1.85 5.44 8.68
CA TRP A 180 3.09 6.17 8.91
C TRP A 180 3.37 6.38 10.39
N ALA A 181 2.35 6.71 11.20
CA ALA A 181 2.51 6.88 12.65
C ALA A 181 3.04 5.61 13.34
N GLU A 182 2.60 4.43 12.90
CA GLU A 182 3.07 3.15 13.44
C GLU A 182 4.55 2.88 13.16
N MET A 183 5.07 3.25 11.97
CA MET A 183 6.43 2.90 11.54
C MET A 183 7.44 4.05 11.64
N ARG A 184 6.97 5.29 11.84
CA ARG A 184 7.78 6.51 11.81
C ARG A 184 8.98 6.47 12.75
N GLU A 185 8.73 6.14 14.01
CA GLU A 185 9.75 6.20 15.06
C GLU A 185 10.91 5.23 14.77
N GLU A 186 10.57 4.00 14.36
CA GLU A 186 11.54 2.98 14.05
C GLU A 186 12.30 3.27 12.75
N ALA A 187 11.60 3.75 11.71
CA ALA A 187 12.19 4.14 10.44
C ALA A 187 13.21 5.27 10.61
N LEU A 188 12.85 6.34 11.33
CA LEU A 188 13.74 7.49 11.56
C LEU A 188 14.94 7.11 12.44
N LYS A 189 14.76 6.30 13.47
CA LYS A 189 15.85 5.82 14.33
C LYS A 189 16.87 5.00 13.53
N ARG A 190 16.42 4.12 12.67
CA ARG A 190 17.27 3.30 11.79
C ARG A 190 17.96 4.13 10.72
N LEU A 191 17.26 5.13 10.18
CA LEU A 191 17.82 6.06 9.22
C LEU A 191 18.99 6.84 9.83
N ALA A 192 18.84 7.41 11.01
CA ALA A 192 19.89 8.13 11.71
C ALA A 192 21.18 7.29 11.91
N GLY A 193 21.01 6.01 12.28
CA GLY A 193 22.14 5.06 12.41
C GLY A 193 22.82 4.71 11.09
N THR A 194 22.14 4.90 9.96
CA THR A 194 22.62 4.51 8.62
C THR A 194 23.25 5.67 7.85
N ILE A 195 22.72 6.90 8.01
CA ILE A 195 23.22 8.10 7.34
C ILE A 195 24.72 8.31 7.65
N GLY A 196 25.15 8.11 8.88
CA GLY A 196 26.54 8.27 9.28
C GLY A 196 27.54 7.32 8.59
N ARG A 197 27.04 6.31 7.91
CA ARG A 197 27.85 5.32 7.15
C ARG A 197 27.88 5.61 5.65
N ARG A 198 27.22 6.64 5.17
CA ARG A 198 27.18 7.04 3.77
C ARG A 198 28.07 8.26 3.54
N PRO A 199 28.76 8.34 2.40
CA PRO A 199 29.37 9.60 1.95
C PRO A 199 28.30 10.71 1.86
N PRO A 200 28.64 11.97 2.20
CA PRO A 200 27.67 13.06 2.33
C PRO A 200 26.91 13.39 1.03
N GLU A 201 27.44 13.02 -0.10
CA GLU A 201 26.82 13.27 -1.42
C GLU A 201 25.98 12.11 -1.94
N VAL A 202 26.09 10.92 -1.34
CA VAL A 202 25.46 9.71 -1.81
C VAL A 202 24.09 9.51 -1.17
N GLY A 203 23.07 9.26 -2.00
CA GLY A 203 21.71 8.98 -1.53
C GLY A 203 20.94 10.22 -1.09
N ARG A 204 21.28 11.38 -1.63
CA ARG A 204 20.50 12.61 -1.47
C ARG A 204 19.75 12.91 -2.75
N VAL A 205 18.45 13.05 -2.62
CA VAL A 205 17.56 13.51 -3.70
C VAL A 205 17.76 15.03 -3.84
N PRO A 206 18.08 15.53 -5.04
CA PRO A 206 18.15 16.98 -5.27
C PRO A 206 16.78 17.58 -4.96
N ARG A 207 16.76 18.64 -4.16
CA ARG A 207 15.53 19.39 -3.85
C ARG A 207 14.99 19.99 -5.15
N LYS A 208 14.09 19.27 -5.82
CA LYS A 208 13.22 19.90 -6.82
C LYS A 208 12.30 20.83 -6.03
N LYS A 209 12.33 22.13 -6.37
CA LYS A 209 11.29 23.06 -5.93
C LYS A 209 9.96 22.40 -6.26
N VAL A 210 9.15 22.15 -5.23
CA VAL A 210 7.76 21.76 -5.38
C VAL A 210 7.07 22.98 -5.96
N GLU A 211 6.99 23.02 -7.28
CA GLU A 211 6.11 23.98 -7.95
C GLU A 211 4.70 23.47 -7.68
N GLY A 212 3.93 24.37 -7.05
CA GLY A 212 2.60 24.17 -6.49
C GLY A 212 1.48 23.86 -7.49
#